data_dda974410dd0e4411cbf1b74a126bbe7
#
_entry.id   dda974410dd0e4411cbf1b74a126bbe7
#
_cell.length_a   1.000
_cell.length_b   1.000
_cell.length_c   1.000
_cell.angle_alpha   90.00
_cell.angle_beta   90.00
_cell.angle_gamma   90.00
#
_symmetry.space_group_name_H-M   'P 1'
#
loop_
_entity.id
_entity.type
_entity.pdbx_description
1 polymer ?
#
loop_
_entity_poly.entity_id
_entity_poly.type
_entity_poly.pdbx_seq_one_letter_code
_entity_poly.pdbx_strand_id
1 'polypeptide(L)'
;MVRLTDYVTNGGCACKIGPHILNRVLKAVTPVTNDQVLADMTGSDDAGVYKISDTLALVQTLDFFTPMVNDPVLFGKIAAANALSDVYAMGGTPLTAMNIVGFPVPLVEQGILTDVLNGAGSIVAESGAAIVGGHSIENKEPIFGMSVTGQVNPNCIWKNKGAQVGDILVLTKRIGTGIMNNALKADLFPIGTEQAVTSMSTLNRVGAEVAHNYTVHACTDVTGFSLMGHSVEMASASDVTIHIKAYDIPLFDDVIEAAQMGLVPAASYGNRKAITDVQVDQALDPVWMDILFDPQTSGGLLFSVSANEGEQLVEALHKASIDCAAIIGSVESFSGLSVRVTE
;
A
#
# COMPACT_ATOMS: atom_id res chain seq x y z
N MET A 1 2.56 19.12 24.02
CA MET A 1 2.23 17.84 23.37
C MET A 1 3.44 17.42 22.58
N VAL A 2 3.87 16.15 22.68
CA VAL A 2 5.00 15.63 21.91
C VAL A 2 4.59 15.54 20.43
N ARG A 3 5.44 16.01 19.53
CA ARG A 3 5.25 15.87 18.09
C ARG A 3 6.15 14.73 17.61
N LEU A 4 5.58 13.56 17.33
CA LEU A 4 6.34 12.39 16.90
C LEU A 4 7.11 12.63 15.60
N THR A 5 6.58 13.47 14.71
CA THR A 5 7.23 13.82 13.44
C THR A 5 8.49 14.64 13.60
N ASP A 6 8.76 15.26 14.76
CA ASP A 6 10.00 16.00 15.03
C ASP A 6 11.20 15.06 15.30
N TYR A 7 10.93 13.78 15.56
CA TYR A 7 11.96 12.77 15.82
C TYR A 7 12.48 12.07 14.57
N VAL A 8 11.88 12.34 13.41
CA VAL A 8 12.14 11.57 12.18
C VAL A 8 12.34 12.48 10.97
N THR A 9 13.16 12.04 10.02
CA THR A 9 13.40 12.77 8.77
C THR A 9 12.27 12.54 7.77
N ASN A 10 11.85 11.27 7.60
CA ASN A 10 10.75 10.86 6.72
C ASN A 10 9.76 10.01 7.52
N GLY A 11 8.48 10.04 7.18
CA GLY A 11 7.44 9.27 7.87
C GLY A 11 6.64 8.37 6.91
N GLY A 12 6.04 7.30 7.46
CA GLY A 12 5.26 6.34 6.69
C GLY A 12 6.09 5.61 5.64
N CYS A 13 5.45 5.14 4.59
CA CYS A 13 6.11 4.40 3.51
C CYS A 13 7.19 5.22 2.76
N ALA A 14 7.24 6.54 2.92
CA ALA A 14 8.31 7.38 2.37
C ALA A 14 9.70 7.15 3.00
N CYS A 15 9.80 6.41 4.13
CA CYS A 15 11.07 6.03 4.74
C CYS A 15 11.69 4.75 4.14
N LYS A 16 10.99 4.04 3.24
CA LYS A 16 11.51 2.81 2.61
C LYS A 16 12.78 3.08 1.79
N ILE A 17 13.68 2.09 1.75
CA ILE A 17 14.85 2.13 0.85
C ILE A 17 14.34 2.16 -0.59
N GLY A 18 14.84 3.11 -1.38
CA GLY A 18 14.38 3.26 -2.77
C GLY A 18 14.56 1.96 -3.59
N PRO A 19 13.60 1.64 -4.48
CA PRO A 19 13.54 0.35 -5.18
C PRO A 19 14.81 0.03 -5.97
N HIS A 20 15.43 1.03 -6.60
CA HIS A 20 16.68 0.87 -7.34
C HIS A 20 17.84 0.35 -6.45
N ILE A 21 17.96 0.82 -5.20
CA ILE A 21 19.00 0.37 -4.27
C ILE A 21 18.66 -1.02 -3.76
N LEU A 22 17.42 -1.23 -3.33
CA LEU A 22 16.94 -2.49 -2.81
C LEU A 22 17.08 -3.62 -3.83
N ASN A 23 16.61 -3.42 -5.07
CA ASN A 23 16.71 -4.41 -6.14
C ASN A 23 18.17 -4.81 -6.45
N ARG A 24 19.12 -3.85 -6.38
CA ARG A 24 20.54 -4.16 -6.54
C ARG A 24 21.07 -5.06 -5.44
N VAL A 25 20.64 -4.84 -4.19
CA VAL A 25 21.03 -5.68 -3.05
C VAL A 25 20.42 -7.08 -3.18
N LEU A 26 19.11 -7.16 -3.46
CA LEU A 26 18.39 -8.43 -3.56
C LEU A 26 18.89 -9.32 -4.71
N LYS A 27 19.30 -8.75 -5.84
CA LYS A 27 19.92 -9.49 -6.95
C LYS A 27 21.25 -10.18 -6.56
N ALA A 28 21.92 -9.72 -5.51
CA ALA A 28 23.16 -10.32 -4.99
C ALA A 28 22.91 -11.39 -3.90
N VAL A 29 21.67 -11.53 -3.43
CA VAL A 29 21.29 -12.52 -2.41
C VAL A 29 20.91 -13.82 -3.10
N THR A 30 21.46 -14.94 -2.61
CA THR A 30 21.05 -16.28 -3.06
C THR A 30 19.72 -16.63 -2.39
N PRO A 31 18.62 -16.83 -3.15
CA PRO A 31 17.34 -17.21 -2.57
C PRO A 31 17.42 -18.57 -1.88
N VAL A 32 16.76 -18.67 -0.71
CA VAL A 32 16.54 -19.95 -0.03
C VAL A 32 15.06 -20.29 -0.17
N THR A 33 14.75 -21.30 -0.94
CA THR A 33 13.37 -21.69 -1.27
C THR A 33 13.21 -23.21 -1.24
N ASN A 34 11.96 -23.70 -1.26
CA ASN A 34 11.59 -25.10 -1.41
C ASN A 34 10.23 -25.23 -2.12
N ASP A 35 9.79 -26.46 -2.38
CA ASP A 35 8.55 -26.74 -3.15
C ASP A 35 7.25 -26.27 -2.46
N GLN A 36 7.31 -25.87 -1.20
CA GLN A 36 6.15 -25.34 -0.45
C GLN A 36 5.99 -23.82 -0.61
N VAL A 37 7.00 -23.12 -1.12
CA VAL A 37 6.93 -21.65 -1.33
C VAL A 37 6.15 -21.38 -2.61
N LEU A 38 5.00 -20.70 -2.50
CA LEU A 38 4.10 -20.38 -3.61
C LEU A 38 4.26 -18.92 -4.09
N ALA A 39 4.75 -18.05 -3.23
CA ALA A 39 5.13 -16.67 -3.54
C ALA A 39 6.31 -16.29 -2.64
N ASP A 40 7.30 -15.60 -3.22
CA ASP A 40 8.52 -15.19 -2.53
C ASP A 40 9.02 -13.81 -3.01
N MET A 41 10.15 -13.38 -2.45
CA MET A 41 10.80 -12.10 -2.77
C MET A 41 11.22 -11.93 -4.25
N THR A 42 11.16 -12.96 -5.08
CA THR A 42 11.56 -12.89 -6.51
C THR A 42 10.42 -12.49 -7.42
N GLY A 43 9.16 -12.68 -6.98
CA GLY A 43 7.94 -12.40 -7.75
C GLY A 43 7.39 -10.97 -7.58
N SER A 44 7.96 -10.16 -6.69
CA SER A 44 7.41 -8.85 -6.30
C SER A 44 5.97 -8.91 -5.79
N ASP A 45 5.53 -10.07 -5.29
CA ASP A 45 4.24 -10.21 -4.62
C ASP A 45 4.28 -9.51 -3.24
N ASP A 46 3.13 -9.05 -2.75
CA ASP A 46 3.04 -8.23 -1.53
C ASP A 46 3.44 -9.01 -0.27
N ALA A 47 3.24 -10.34 -0.25
CA ALA A 47 3.65 -11.20 0.86
C ALA A 47 4.22 -12.54 0.40
N GLY A 48 5.03 -13.15 1.26
CA GLY A 48 5.46 -14.55 1.10
C GLY A 48 4.32 -15.51 1.37
N VAL A 49 4.18 -16.57 0.56
CA VAL A 49 3.15 -17.59 0.74
C VAL A 49 3.78 -18.97 0.83
N TYR A 50 3.48 -19.68 1.93
CA TYR A 50 4.00 -21.01 2.22
C TYR A 50 2.88 -22.04 2.34
N LYS A 51 2.89 -23.08 1.50
CA LYS A 51 1.88 -24.14 1.48
C LYS A 51 2.03 -25.06 2.69
N ILE A 52 0.95 -25.26 3.43
CA ILE A 52 0.87 -26.22 4.55
C ILE A 52 0.15 -27.52 4.11
N SER A 53 -0.93 -27.36 3.31
CA SER A 53 -1.72 -28.47 2.76
C SER A 53 -2.30 -28.07 1.40
N ASP A 54 -3.09 -28.93 0.78
CA ASP A 54 -3.76 -28.61 -0.49
C ASP A 54 -4.87 -27.56 -0.36
N THR A 55 -5.32 -27.27 0.88
CA THR A 55 -6.38 -26.30 1.16
C THR A 55 -5.93 -25.13 2.03
N LEU A 56 -4.70 -25.14 2.53
CA LEU A 56 -4.18 -24.13 3.44
C LEU A 56 -2.76 -23.72 3.08
N ALA A 57 -2.54 -22.42 2.91
CA ALA A 57 -1.23 -21.79 2.90
C ALA A 57 -1.19 -20.65 3.92
N LEU A 58 -0.01 -20.39 4.46
CA LEU A 58 0.26 -19.21 5.29
C LEU A 58 0.70 -18.06 4.39
N VAL A 59 0.17 -16.87 4.68
CA VAL A 59 0.63 -15.59 4.14
C VAL A 59 1.46 -14.92 5.21
N GLN A 60 2.69 -14.52 4.89
CA GLN A 60 3.60 -13.89 5.84
C GLN A 60 4.16 -12.59 5.29
N THR A 61 3.95 -11.52 6.04
CA THR A 61 4.49 -10.20 5.73
C THR A 61 5.01 -9.50 6.98
N LEU A 62 5.76 -8.42 6.76
CA LEU A 62 6.08 -7.47 7.80
C LEU A 62 6.28 -6.07 7.19
N ASP A 63 5.66 -5.07 7.82
CA ASP A 63 5.87 -3.68 7.50
C ASP A 63 6.07 -2.86 8.76
N PHE A 64 7.02 -1.95 8.72
CA PHE A 64 7.31 -1.00 9.78
C PHE A 64 7.88 0.29 9.22
N PHE A 65 7.63 1.39 9.90
CA PHE A 65 8.08 2.70 9.47
C PHE A 65 8.11 3.70 10.64
N THR A 66 8.61 4.88 10.36
CA THR A 66 8.69 6.03 11.27
C THR A 66 7.38 6.83 11.24
N PRO A 67 7.02 7.59 12.28
CA PRO A 67 5.77 8.35 12.35
C PRO A 67 5.58 9.35 11.20
N MET A 68 4.38 9.39 10.63
CA MET A 68 3.92 10.38 9.67
C MET A 68 2.88 11.34 10.28
N VAL A 69 2.31 10.98 11.42
CA VAL A 69 1.36 11.78 12.19
C VAL A 69 1.87 12.01 13.61
N ASN A 70 1.39 13.05 14.28
CA ASN A 70 1.81 13.38 15.64
C ASN A 70 1.01 12.66 16.74
N ASP A 71 -0.22 12.25 16.44
CA ASP A 71 -1.05 11.48 17.34
C ASP A 71 -0.55 10.02 17.42
N PRO A 72 -0.12 9.54 18.60
CA PRO A 72 0.44 8.21 18.74
C PRO A 72 -0.59 7.09 18.51
N VAL A 73 -1.86 7.31 18.87
CA VAL A 73 -2.93 6.34 18.61
C VAL A 73 -3.16 6.19 17.11
N LEU A 74 -3.23 7.30 16.37
CA LEU A 74 -3.36 7.29 14.91
C LEU A 74 -2.14 6.66 14.25
N PHE A 75 -0.93 6.96 14.72
CA PHE A 75 0.29 6.31 14.20
C PHE A 75 0.20 4.79 14.34
N GLY A 76 -0.20 4.29 15.51
CA GLY A 76 -0.41 2.85 15.74
C GLY A 76 -1.46 2.25 14.81
N LYS A 77 -2.62 2.94 14.64
CA LYS A 77 -3.68 2.50 13.72
C LYS A 77 -3.19 2.38 12.27
N ILE A 78 -2.52 3.41 11.77
CA ILE A 78 -2.01 3.44 10.39
C ILE A 78 -0.96 2.34 10.18
N ALA A 79 -0.05 2.14 11.13
CA ALA A 79 0.97 1.10 11.03
C ALA A 79 0.38 -0.31 11.00
N ALA A 80 -0.64 -0.57 11.80
CA ALA A 80 -1.35 -1.86 11.80
C ALA A 80 -2.16 -2.05 10.52
N ALA A 81 -2.89 -1.02 10.05
CA ALA A 81 -3.67 -1.11 8.81
C ALA A 81 -2.77 -1.39 7.60
N ASN A 82 -1.60 -0.74 7.54
CA ASN A 82 -0.62 -0.96 6.49
C ASN A 82 -0.03 -2.38 6.53
N ALA A 83 0.40 -2.87 7.70
CA ALA A 83 1.01 -4.21 7.82
C ALA A 83 0.01 -5.36 7.55
N LEU A 84 -1.28 -5.14 7.81
CA LEU A 84 -2.36 -6.11 7.50
C LEU A 84 -2.73 -6.13 6.02
N SER A 85 -2.41 -5.05 5.28
CA SER A 85 -2.85 -4.83 3.91
C SER A 85 -2.32 -5.88 2.94
N ASP A 86 -1.06 -6.27 3.06
CA ASP A 86 -0.43 -7.28 2.21
C ASP A 86 -1.17 -8.62 2.26
N VAL A 87 -1.71 -8.98 3.44
CA VAL A 87 -2.50 -10.22 3.57
C VAL A 87 -3.78 -10.13 2.74
N TYR A 88 -4.45 -8.99 2.75
CA TYR A 88 -5.64 -8.76 1.94
C TYR A 88 -5.32 -8.70 0.44
N ALA A 89 -4.18 -8.09 0.06
CA ALA A 89 -3.72 -8.04 -1.32
C ALA A 89 -3.44 -9.44 -1.91
N MET A 90 -3.01 -10.38 -1.06
CA MET A 90 -2.84 -11.79 -1.44
C MET A 90 -4.14 -12.61 -1.41
N GLY A 91 -5.30 -12.00 -1.18
CA GLY A 91 -6.59 -12.68 -1.05
C GLY A 91 -6.74 -13.48 0.25
N GLY A 92 -5.89 -13.19 1.24
CA GLY A 92 -5.83 -13.89 2.52
C GLY A 92 -6.66 -13.24 3.63
N THR A 93 -6.73 -13.93 4.76
CA THR A 93 -7.35 -13.46 6.01
C THR A 93 -6.27 -13.42 7.10
N PRO A 94 -6.04 -12.27 7.77
CA PRO A 94 -5.11 -12.17 8.88
C PRO A 94 -5.50 -13.09 10.05
N LEU A 95 -4.51 -13.71 10.69
CA LEU A 95 -4.68 -14.58 11.87
C LEU A 95 -4.01 -14.00 13.10
N THR A 96 -2.73 -13.66 12.98
CA THR A 96 -1.95 -13.14 14.09
C THR A 96 -1.03 -12.00 13.66
N ALA A 97 -0.72 -11.11 14.60
CA ALA A 97 0.24 -10.04 14.43
C ALA A 97 1.24 -10.02 15.57
N MET A 98 2.48 -9.64 15.29
CA MET A 98 3.54 -9.41 16.26
C MET A 98 4.09 -7.99 16.11
N ASN A 99 4.21 -7.27 17.22
CA ASN A 99 4.72 -5.89 17.22
C ASN A 99 6.23 -5.83 16.92
N ILE A 100 6.65 -4.90 16.08
CA ILE A 100 8.04 -4.53 15.84
C ILE A 100 8.21 -3.12 16.37
N VAL A 101 9.06 -2.95 17.39
CA VAL A 101 9.19 -1.69 18.14
C VAL A 101 10.66 -1.27 18.22
N GLY A 102 10.96 -0.07 17.72
CA GLY A 102 12.19 0.67 18.02
C GLY A 102 11.80 2.03 18.58
N PHE A 103 12.09 2.34 19.86
CA PHE A 103 11.55 3.55 20.48
C PHE A 103 12.55 4.24 21.41
N PRO A 104 12.58 5.60 21.43
CA PRO A 104 13.34 6.35 22.43
C PRO A 104 12.76 6.12 23.84
N VAL A 105 13.62 5.73 24.80
CA VAL A 105 13.19 5.49 26.19
C VAL A 105 12.40 6.66 26.80
N PRO A 106 12.77 7.93 26.60
CA PRO A 106 11.98 9.05 27.14
C PRO A 106 10.54 9.11 26.63
N LEU A 107 10.25 8.66 25.41
CA LEU A 107 8.88 8.59 24.88
C LEU A 107 8.11 7.40 25.46
N VAL A 108 8.81 6.30 25.78
CA VAL A 108 8.21 5.15 26.48
C VAL A 108 7.77 5.55 27.89
N GLU A 109 8.63 6.25 28.64
CA GLU A 109 8.33 6.73 30.00
C GLU A 109 7.17 7.72 30.05
N GLN A 110 6.92 8.46 28.96
CA GLN A 110 5.77 9.36 28.81
C GLN A 110 4.47 8.66 28.40
N GLY A 111 4.48 7.33 28.21
CA GLY A 111 3.31 6.55 27.82
C GLY A 111 3.00 6.56 26.31
N ILE A 112 3.79 7.25 25.49
CA ILE A 112 3.56 7.40 24.05
C ILE A 112 3.52 6.03 23.34
N LEU A 113 4.43 5.10 23.71
CA LEU A 113 4.43 3.75 23.13
C LEU A 113 3.14 2.99 23.50
N THR A 114 2.61 3.17 24.70
CA THR A 114 1.35 2.54 25.12
C THR A 114 0.19 2.99 24.20
N ASP A 115 0.13 4.27 23.86
CA ASP A 115 -0.89 4.80 22.97
C ASP A 115 -0.75 4.24 21.54
N VAL A 116 0.49 4.12 21.02
CA VAL A 116 0.77 3.48 19.72
C VAL A 116 0.28 2.03 19.73
N LEU A 117 0.62 1.26 20.76
CA LEU A 117 0.22 -0.16 20.87
C LEU A 117 -1.30 -0.31 21.00
N ASN A 118 -1.97 0.56 21.73
CA ASN A 118 -3.43 0.57 21.83
C ASN A 118 -4.10 0.91 20.50
N GLY A 119 -3.57 1.90 19.78
CA GLY A 119 -4.03 2.23 18.43
C GLY A 119 -3.92 1.04 17.48
N ALA A 120 -2.75 0.41 17.43
CA ALA A 120 -2.52 -0.77 16.60
C ALA A 120 -3.42 -1.94 17.01
N GLY A 121 -3.57 -2.19 18.32
CA GLY A 121 -4.45 -3.23 18.86
C GLY A 121 -5.90 -3.09 18.44
N SER A 122 -6.40 -1.86 18.33
CA SER A 122 -7.77 -1.61 17.86
C SER A 122 -8.00 -2.04 16.41
N ILE A 123 -7.03 -1.81 15.53
CA ILE A 123 -7.09 -2.20 14.11
C ILE A 123 -6.90 -3.71 13.94
N VAL A 124 -5.98 -4.33 14.71
CA VAL A 124 -5.83 -5.79 14.71
C VAL A 124 -7.11 -6.47 15.18
N ALA A 125 -7.76 -5.96 16.23
CA ALA A 125 -9.05 -6.47 16.69
C ALA A 125 -10.15 -6.31 15.64
N GLU A 126 -10.20 -5.17 14.93
CA GLU A 126 -11.12 -4.92 13.82
C GLU A 126 -10.90 -5.92 12.67
N SER A 127 -9.66 -6.30 12.38
CA SER A 127 -9.33 -7.29 11.35
C SER A 127 -9.75 -8.72 11.71
N GLY A 128 -10.07 -8.98 12.98
CA GLY A 128 -10.36 -10.31 13.51
C GLY A 128 -9.11 -11.11 13.92
N ALA A 129 -7.91 -10.54 13.74
CA ALA A 129 -6.65 -11.16 14.15
C ALA A 129 -6.33 -10.94 15.64
N ALA A 130 -5.32 -11.65 16.14
CA ALA A 130 -4.84 -11.53 17.51
C ALA A 130 -3.38 -11.05 17.56
N ILE A 131 -3.05 -10.18 18.52
CA ILE A 131 -1.65 -9.87 18.84
C ILE A 131 -1.09 -11.01 19.72
N VAL A 132 -0.03 -11.67 19.25
CA VAL A 132 0.57 -12.83 19.94
C VAL A 132 1.96 -12.53 20.52
N GLY A 133 2.43 -11.31 20.42
CA GLY A 133 3.72 -10.89 20.97
C GLY A 133 4.39 -9.78 20.16
N GLY A 134 5.71 -9.79 20.21
CA GLY A 134 6.53 -8.82 19.48
C GLY A 134 7.93 -8.70 20.06
N HIS A 135 8.72 -7.78 19.52
CA HIS A 135 10.06 -7.47 19.99
C HIS A 135 10.28 -5.96 20.06
N SER A 136 11.03 -5.50 21.06
CA SER A 136 11.34 -4.09 21.24
C SER A 136 12.82 -3.84 21.48
N ILE A 137 13.33 -2.77 20.89
CA ILE A 137 14.68 -2.27 21.12
C ILE A 137 14.65 -0.78 21.43
N GLU A 138 15.64 -0.28 22.14
CA GLU A 138 15.89 1.15 22.24
C GLU A 138 16.38 1.67 20.88
N ASN A 139 15.79 2.77 20.41
CA ASN A 139 16.19 3.43 19.17
C ASN A 139 16.05 4.96 19.32
N LYS A 140 16.84 5.71 18.55
CA LYS A 140 16.77 7.20 18.57
C LYS A 140 15.52 7.73 17.90
N GLU A 141 15.08 7.10 16.83
CA GLU A 141 13.87 7.45 16.10
C GLU A 141 12.76 6.44 16.46
N PRO A 142 11.52 6.89 16.66
CA PRO A 142 10.39 5.99 16.83
C PRO A 142 10.21 5.17 15.55
N ILE A 143 10.17 3.86 15.68
CA ILE A 143 9.86 2.90 14.62
C ILE A 143 8.80 1.96 15.17
N PHE A 144 7.72 1.78 14.41
CA PHE A 144 6.68 0.82 14.75
C PHE A 144 6.11 0.17 13.50
N GLY A 145 5.72 -1.07 13.66
CA GLY A 145 5.01 -1.85 12.67
C GLY A 145 4.73 -3.25 13.17
N MET A 146 4.37 -4.14 12.28
CA MET A 146 3.97 -5.49 12.65
C MET A 146 4.49 -6.52 11.65
N SER A 147 4.80 -7.72 12.14
CA SER A 147 4.85 -8.93 11.33
C SER A 147 3.48 -9.60 11.42
N VAL A 148 2.88 -9.88 10.28
CA VAL A 148 1.53 -10.45 10.18
C VAL A 148 1.60 -11.83 9.55
N THR A 149 0.87 -12.76 10.16
CA THR A 149 0.60 -14.08 9.59
C THR A 149 -0.89 -14.17 9.25
N GLY A 150 -1.18 -14.46 8.01
CA GLY A 150 -2.52 -14.74 7.51
C GLY A 150 -2.62 -16.15 6.94
N GLN A 151 -3.80 -16.49 6.44
CA GLN A 151 -4.07 -17.74 5.74
C GLN A 151 -4.79 -17.47 4.43
N VAL A 152 -4.56 -18.36 3.46
CA VAL A 152 -5.26 -18.35 2.17
C VAL A 152 -5.40 -19.79 1.64
N ASN A 153 -6.42 -20.05 0.83
CA ASN A 153 -6.46 -21.28 0.07
C ASN A 153 -5.41 -21.19 -1.06
N PRO A 154 -4.51 -22.18 -1.22
CA PRO A 154 -3.49 -22.18 -2.28
C PRO A 154 -4.02 -21.96 -3.70
N ASN A 155 -5.29 -22.32 -3.95
CA ASN A 155 -5.92 -22.15 -5.26
C ASN A 155 -6.61 -20.78 -5.45
N CYS A 156 -6.63 -19.93 -4.41
CA CYS A 156 -7.31 -18.63 -4.39
C CYS A 156 -6.35 -17.48 -4.07
N ILE A 157 -5.05 -17.68 -4.25
CA ILE A 157 -4.03 -16.65 -4.01
C ILE A 157 -4.14 -15.61 -5.12
N TRP A 158 -4.29 -14.36 -4.74
CA TRP A 158 -4.06 -13.23 -5.63
C TRP A 158 -2.56 -12.91 -5.65
N LYS A 159 -2.08 -12.47 -6.78
CA LYS A 159 -0.67 -12.10 -7.01
C LYS A 159 -0.60 -10.82 -7.80
N ASN A 160 0.56 -10.17 -7.80
CA ASN A 160 0.85 -9.06 -8.71
C ASN A 160 0.87 -9.51 -10.18
N LYS A 161 1.04 -10.80 -10.43
CA LYS A 161 1.05 -11.45 -11.74
C LYS A 161 -0.30 -12.05 -12.08
N GLY A 162 -0.73 -11.92 -13.34
CA GLY A 162 -1.89 -12.62 -13.87
C GLY A 162 -2.90 -11.70 -14.55
N ALA A 163 -2.64 -10.39 -14.60
CA ALA A 163 -3.46 -9.45 -15.36
C ALA A 163 -3.60 -9.87 -16.82
N GLN A 164 -4.81 -9.81 -17.36
CA GLN A 164 -5.15 -10.29 -18.69
C GLN A 164 -5.56 -9.14 -19.62
N VAL A 165 -5.22 -9.25 -20.88
CA VAL A 165 -5.66 -8.29 -21.89
C VAL A 165 -7.19 -8.20 -21.91
N GLY A 166 -7.70 -6.99 -21.78
CA GLY A 166 -9.13 -6.72 -21.67
C GLY A 166 -9.63 -6.53 -20.24
N ASP A 167 -8.81 -6.81 -19.22
CA ASP A 167 -9.17 -6.53 -17.83
C ASP A 167 -9.37 -5.04 -17.58
N ILE A 168 -10.15 -4.76 -16.54
CA ILE A 168 -10.39 -3.42 -15.99
C ILE A 168 -9.62 -3.28 -14.68
N LEU A 169 -9.03 -2.11 -14.46
CA LEU A 169 -8.33 -1.77 -13.22
C LEU A 169 -9.25 -1.03 -12.27
N VAL A 170 -9.40 -1.57 -11.06
CA VAL A 170 -10.22 -0.97 -9.99
C VAL A 170 -9.32 -0.61 -8.82
N LEU A 171 -9.34 0.67 -8.40
CA LEU A 171 -8.63 1.18 -7.23
C LEU A 171 -9.62 1.45 -6.10
N THR A 172 -9.32 0.98 -4.87
CA THR A 172 -10.28 1.01 -3.75
C THR A 172 -10.14 2.19 -2.80
N LYS A 173 -9.04 2.94 -2.83
CA LYS A 173 -8.82 4.15 -2.02
C LYS A 173 -8.32 5.29 -2.87
N ARG A 174 -8.50 6.52 -2.36
CA ARG A 174 -7.92 7.73 -2.93
C ARG A 174 -6.39 7.71 -2.83
N ILE A 175 -5.70 8.40 -3.74
CA ILE A 175 -4.24 8.61 -3.67
C ILE A 175 -3.90 10.05 -3.32
N GLY A 176 -2.63 10.26 -2.91
CA GLY A 176 -2.10 11.55 -2.49
C GLY A 176 -1.68 11.58 -1.01
N THR A 177 -1.56 10.42 -0.33
CA THR A 177 -1.24 10.37 1.12
C THR A 177 0.11 11.00 1.45
N GLY A 178 1.12 10.86 0.58
CA GLY A 178 2.44 11.44 0.81
C GLY A 178 2.40 12.98 0.72
N ILE A 179 1.71 13.53 -0.27
CA ILE A 179 1.47 14.97 -0.42
C ILE A 179 0.68 15.50 0.79
N MET A 180 -0.42 14.81 1.18
CA MET A 180 -1.23 15.20 2.34
C MET A 180 -0.46 15.08 3.66
N ASN A 181 0.46 14.15 3.81
CA ASN A 181 1.34 14.08 4.99
C ASN A 181 2.26 15.31 5.11
N ASN A 182 2.76 15.84 3.99
CA ASN A 182 3.51 17.09 4.01
C ASN A 182 2.61 18.29 4.29
N ALA A 183 1.38 18.31 3.76
CA ALA A 183 0.37 19.31 4.07
C ALA A 183 0.01 19.31 5.57
N LEU A 184 -0.18 18.13 6.16
CA LEU A 184 -0.43 17.97 7.60
C LEU A 184 0.72 18.51 8.46
N LYS A 185 1.98 18.26 8.08
CA LYS A 185 3.16 18.82 8.79
C LYS A 185 3.21 20.34 8.72
N ALA A 186 2.71 20.92 7.63
CA ALA A 186 2.66 22.35 7.40
C ALA A 186 1.39 23.03 8.00
N ASP A 187 0.51 22.26 8.65
CA ASP A 187 -0.80 22.72 9.14
C ASP A 187 -1.68 23.34 8.04
N LEU A 188 -1.63 22.78 6.82
CA LEU A 188 -2.39 23.20 5.65
C LEU A 188 -3.41 22.15 5.22
N PHE A 189 -4.44 22.56 4.47
CA PHE A 189 -5.43 21.70 3.84
C PHE A 189 -6.12 20.71 4.80
N PRO A 190 -6.82 21.20 5.84
CA PRO A 190 -7.36 20.37 6.92
C PRO A 190 -8.35 19.29 6.42
N ILE A 191 -9.14 19.58 5.36
CA ILE A 191 -10.12 18.62 4.82
C ILE A 191 -9.39 17.44 4.16
N GLY A 192 -8.50 17.71 3.21
CA GLY A 192 -7.74 16.67 2.52
C GLY A 192 -6.84 15.86 3.45
N THR A 193 -6.23 16.52 4.44
CA THR A 193 -5.39 15.84 5.45
C THR A 193 -6.21 14.93 6.37
N GLU A 194 -7.40 15.34 6.81
CA GLU A 194 -8.30 14.49 7.60
C GLU A 194 -8.78 13.27 6.80
N GLN A 195 -9.15 13.46 5.54
CA GLN A 195 -9.50 12.36 4.64
C GLN A 195 -8.35 11.37 4.48
N ALA A 196 -7.12 11.85 4.28
CA ALA A 196 -5.94 11.01 4.12
C ALA A 196 -5.63 10.22 5.39
N VAL A 197 -5.68 10.84 6.57
CA VAL A 197 -5.46 10.17 7.86
C VAL A 197 -6.52 9.09 8.11
N THR A 198 -7.78 9.39 7.82
CA THR A 198 -8.89 8.43 7.92
C THR A 198 -8.66 7.24 6.99
N SER A 199 -8.34 7.50 5.73
CA SER A 199 -8.07 6.46 4.74
C SER A 199 -6.87 5.57 5.13
N MET A 200 -5.76 6.16 5.60
CA MET A 200 -4.58 5.41 6.03
C MET A 200 -4.88 4.49 7.22
N SER A 201 -5.79 4.85 8.12
CA SER A 201 -6.19 4.03 9.27
C SER A 201 -7.30 3.02 8.97
N THR A 202 -7.85 3.01 7.75
CA THR A 202 -8.91 2.09 7.33
C THR A 202 -8.31 0.83 6.72
N LEU A 203 -8.80 -0.35 7.17
CA LEU A 203 -8.41 -1.66 6.63
C LEU A 203 -8.84 -1.84 5.17
N ASN A 204 -8.04 -2.55 4.40
CA ASN A 204 -8.39 -3.04 3.07
C ASN A 204 -9.31 -4.30 3.09
N ARG A 205 -9.71 -4.75 4.29
CA ARG A 205 -10.51 -5.94 4.52
C ARG A 205 -11.79 -5.98 3.70
N VAL A 206 -12.61 -4.95 3.79
CA VAL A 206 -13.92 -4.90 3.11
C VAL A 206 -13.75 -4.96 1.59
N GLY A 207 -12.73 -4.28 1.05
CA GLY A 207 -12.41 -4.34 -0.38
C GLY A 207 -12.05 -5.75 -0.84
N ALA A 208 -11.22 -6.45 -0.07
CA ALA A 208 -10.86 -7.84 -0.36
C ALA A 208 -12.05 -8.79 -0.22
N GLU A 209 -12.85 -8.68 0.86
CA GLU A 209 -14.05 -9.50 1.08
C GLU A 209 -15.06 -9.37 -0.07
N VAL A 210 -15.30 -8.15 -0.56
CA VAL A 210 -16.17 -7.91 -1.72
C VAL A 210 -15.58 -8.52 -2.98
N ALA A 211 -14.28 -8.30 -3.24
CA ALA A 211 -13.60 -8.75 -4.46
C ALA A 211 -13.53 -10.28 -4.59
N HIS A 212 -13.60 -11.05 -3.48
CA HIS A 212 -13.69 -12.51 -3.53
C HIS A 212 -14.91 -13.06 -4.26
N ASN A 213 -15.93 -12.27 -4.52
CA ASN A 213 -17.11 -12.65 -5.30
C ASN A 213 -16.96 -12.42 -6.80
N TYR A 214 -15.79 -11.96 -7.25
CA TYR A 214 -15.50 -11.56 -8.62
C TYR A 214 -14.24 -12.26 -9.15
N THR A 215 -14.06 -12.24 -10.45
CA THR A 215 -12.88 -12.83 -11.11
C THR A 215 -11.71 -11.83 -11.06
N VAL A 216 -10.91 -11.93 -10.00
CA VAL A 216 -9.67 -11.15 -9.82
C VAL A 216 -8.51 -11.93 -10.45
N HIS A 217 -7.87 -11.35 -11.46
CA HIS A 217 -6.73 -11.96 -12.15
C HIS A 217 -5.39 -11.54 -11.53
N ALA A 218 -5.29 -10.29 -11.04
CA ALA A 218 -4.13 -9.80 -10.30
C ALA A 218 -4.58 -8.76 -9.24
N CYS A 219 -3.81 -8.66 -8.17
CA CYS A 219 -4.03 -7.70 -7.10
C CYS A 219 -2.70 -7.27 -6.49
N THR A 220 -2.61 -6.02 -6.07
CA THR A 220 -1.56 -5.47 -5.19
C THR A 220 -2.17 -4.37 -4.34
N ASP A 221 -1.54 -4.00 -3.22
CA ASP A 221 -1.86 -2.76 -2.54
C ASP A 221 -0.93 -1.62 -2.99
N VAL A 222 -1.46 -0.42 -3.04
CA VAL A 222 -0.71 0.75 -3.53
C VAL A 222 -0.03 1.43 -2.35
N THR A 223 1.30 1.23 -2.22
CA THR A 223 2.08 1.74 -1.11
C THR A 223 3.28 2.60 -1.55
N GLY A 224 4.45 2.44 -0.94
CA GLY A 224 5.58 3.35 -1.04
C GLY A 224 6.17 3.55 -2.43
N PHE A 225 5.99 2.61 -3.34
CA PHE A 225 6.44 2.74 -4.73
C PHE A 225 5.44 3.48 -5.63
N SER A 226 4.38 4.03 -5.05
CA SER A 226 3.33 4.79 -5.74
C SER A 226 2.42 3.95 -6.63
N LEU A 227 1.36 4.56 -7.15
CA LEU A 227 0.49 3.93 -8.13
C LEU A 227 1.29 3.47 -9.37
N MET A 228 2.24 4.27 -9.83
CA MET A 228 3.03 3.93 -11.01
C MET A 228 3.94 2.73 -10.79
N GLY A 229 4.61 2.65 -9.63
CA GLY A 229 5.51 1.52 -9.33
C GLY A 229 4.76 0.20 -9.28
N HIS A 230 3.69 0.13 -8.50
CA HIS A 230 2.88 -1.09 -8.38
C HIS A 230 2.19 -1.47 -9.69
N SER A 231 1.77 -0.48 -10.51
CA SER A 231 1.26 -0.76 -11.85
C SER A 231 2.33 -1.32 -12.80
N VAL A 232 3.57 -0.82 -12.72
CA VAL A 232 4.70 -1.37 -13.51
C VAL A 232 5.04 -2.79 -13.07
N GLU A 233 5.04 -3.07 -11.76
CA GLU A 233 5.25 -4.43 -11.24
C GLU A 233 4.19 -5.40 -11.75
N MET A 234 2.91 -5.05 -11.66
CA MET A 234 1.80 -5.85 -12.17
C MET A 234 1.88 -6.06 -13.69
N ALA A 235 2.12 -5.00 -14.46
CA ALA A 235 2.21 -5.07 -15.91
C ALA A 235 3.39 -5.93 -16.38
N SER A 236 4.58 -5.69 -15.82
CA SER A 236 5.80 -6.42 -16.17
C SER A 236 5.71 -7.90 -15.82
N ALA A 237 5.14 -8.23 -14.64
CA ALA A 237 4.96 -9.62 -14.22
C ALA A 237 3.93 -10.38 -15.09
N SER A 238 3.03 -9.65 -15.77
CA SER A 238 1.94 -10.20 -16.58
C SER A 238 2.17 -10.12 -18.09
N ASP A 239 3.29 -9.54 -18.55
CA ASP A 239 3.61 -9.29 -19.98
C ASP A 239 2.52 -8.48 -20.70
N VAL A 240 2.02 -7.42 -20.07
CA VAL A 240 0.94 -6.56 -20.59
C VAL A 240 1.32 -5.08 -20.50
N THR A 241 0.51 -4.22 -21.12
CA THR A 241 0.53 -2.78 -20.88
C THR A 241 -0.69 -2.41 -20.06
N ILE A 242 -0.48 -1.70 -18.95
CA ILE A 242 -1.54 -1.07 -18.16
C ILE A 242 -1.78 0.33 -18.71
N HIS A 243 -3.03 0.63 -19.07
CA HIS A 243 -3.47 1.96 -19.47
C HIS A 243 -4.30 2.59 -18.36
N ILE A 244 -3.82 3.70 -17.81
CA ILE A 244 -4.47 4.46 -16.73
C ILE A 244 -4.99 5.79 -17.28
N LYS A 245 -6.20 6.16 -16.89
CA LYS A 245 -6.79 7.47 -17.14
C LYS A 245 -6.61 8.34 -15.91
N ALA A 246 -5.82 9.40 -16.02
CA ALA A 246 -5.44 10.24 -14.89
C ALA A 246 -6.67 10.85 -14.17
N TYR A 247 -7.65 11.33 -14.93
CA TYR A 247 -8.84 11.98 -14.36
C TYR A 247 -9.85 11.02 -13.74
N ASP A 248 -9.71 9.71 -13.98
CA ASP A 248 -10.53 8.68 -13.32
C ASP A 248 -9.93 8.23 -11.96
N ILE A 249 -8.70 8.67 -11.64
CA ILE A 249 -8.04 8.33 -10.37
C ILE A 249 -8.69 9.11 -9.23
N PRO A 250 -9.21 8.46 -8.19
CA PRO A 250 -9.74 9.13 -7.02
C PRO A 250 -8.62 9.80 -6.20
N LEU A 251 -8.75 11.12 -5.99
CA LEU A 251 -7.82 11.92 -5.19
C LEU A 251 -8.46 12.37 -3.88
N PHE A 252 -7.64 12.59 -2.85
CA PHE A 252 -8.08 13.36 -1.70
C PHE A 252 -8.35 14.82 -2.11
N ASP A 253 -9.24 15.49 -1.39
CA ASP A 253 -9.44 16.92 -1.59
C ASP A 253 -8.10 17.66 -1.41
N ASP A 254 -7.92 18.75 -2.13
CA ASP A 254 -6.76 19.63 -2.07
C ASP A 254 -5.41 19.02 -2.56
N VAL A 255 -5.32 17.74 -2.97
CA VAL A 255 -4.06 17.11 -3.40
C VAL A 255 -3.41 17.87 -4.57
N ILE A 256 -4.18 18.29 -5.55
CA ILE A 256 -3.65 19.02 -6.72
C ILE A 256 -3.05 20.35 -6.26
N GLU A 257 -3.77 21.13 -5.45
CA GLU A 257 -3.30 22.42 -4.96
C GLU A 257 -2.07 22.27 -4.06
N ALA A 258 -2.07 21.28 -3.17
CA ALA A 258 -0.94 20.97 -2.30
C ALA A 258 0.32 20.58 -3.10
N ALA A 259 0.16 19.78 -4.17
CA ALA A 259 1.26 19.43 -5.07
C ALA A 259 1.78 20.66 -5.82
N GLN A 260 0.89 21.52 -6.34
CA GLN A 260 1.26 22.79 -7.00
C GLN A 260 2.00 23.74 -6.07
N MET A 261 1.71 23.71 -4.76
CA MET A 261 2.46 24.44 -3.73
C MET A 261 3.82 23.80 -3.40
N GLY A 262 4.17 22.63 -3.99
CA GLY A 262 5.43 21.94 -3.77
C GLY A 262 5.45 21.07 -2.51
N LEU A 263 4.30 20.73 -1.92
CA LEU A 263 4.21 19.83 -0.76
C LEU A 263 4.43 18.35 -1.17
N VAL A 264 5.38 18.14 -2.07
CA VAL A 264 5.71 16.83 -2.66
C VAL A 264 6.79 16.15 -1.82
N PRO A 265 6.62 14.88 -1.40
CA PRO A 265 7.64 14.16 -0.66
C PRO A 265 8.91 13.92 -1.49
N ALA A 266 10.07 13.89 -0.85
CA ALA A 266 11.33 13.56 -1.53
C ALA A 266 11.30 12.17 -2.20
N ALA A 267 10.56 11.23 -1.61
CA ALA A 267 10.38 9.88 -2.15
C ALA A 267 9.68 9.88 -3.53
N SER A 268 8.78 10.84 -3.83
CA SER A 268 8.15 10.98 -5.17
C SER A 268 9.19 11.18 -6.27
N TYR A 269 10.20 12.02 -6.02
CA TYR A 269 11.31 12.23 -6.97
C TYR A 269 12.19 10.97 -7.11
N GLY A 270 12.36 10.22 -6.01
CA GLY A 270 13.03 8.92 -6.00
C GLY A 270 12.29 7.90 -6.87
N ASN A 271 10.98 7.81 -6.72
CA ASN A 271 10.10 6.95 -7.51
C ASN A 271 10.18 7.32 -9.00
N ARG A 272 10.01 8.58 -9.36
CA ARG A 272 10.12 9.05 -10.77
C ARG A 272 11.46 8.68 -11.42
N LYS A 273 12.54 8.72 -10.65
CA LYS A 273 13.89 8.37 -11.16
C LYS A 273 14.06 6.85 -11.32
N ALA A 274 13.45 6.07 -10.44
CA ALA A 274 13.60 4.61 -10.40
C ALA A 274 12.64 3.89 -11.37
N ILE A 275 11.43 4.42 -11.55
CA ILE A 275 10.34 3.82 -12.34
C ILE A 275 10.36 4.51 -13.72
N THR A 276 10.96 3.87 -14.70
CA THR A 276 11.20 4.47 -16.03
C THR A 276 10.32 3.90 -17.13
N ASP A 277 9.64 2.76 -16.87
CA ASP A 277 8.79 2.07 -17.86
C ASP A 277 7.34 2.58 -17.83
N VAL A 278 7.22 3.91 -17.78
CA VAL A 278 5.95 4.65 -17.74
C VAL A 278 5.98 5.77 -18.75
N GLN A 279 4.93 5.89 -19.54
CA GLN A 279 4.69 7.02 -20.41
C GLN A 279 3.47 7.82 -19.91
N VAL A 280 3.68 9.07 -19.58
CA VAL A 280 2.62 10.02 -19.21
C VAL A 280 2.39 10.97 -20.36
N ASP A 281 1.12 11.18 -20.75
CA ASP A 281 0.75 12.08 -21.82
C ASP A 281 1.22 13.52 -21.50
N GLN A 282 1.85 14.16 -22.48
CA GLN A 282 2.34 15.53 -22.36
C GLN A 282 1.22 16.59 -22.30
N ALA A 283 -0.01 16.23 -22.66
CA ALA A 283 -1.18 17.08 -22.53
C ALA A 283 -1.64 17.24 -21.07
N LEU A 284 -1.31 16.26 -20.18
CA LEU A 284 -1.62 16.35 -18.76
C LEU A 284 -0.86 17.49 -18.09
N ASP A 285 -1.53 18.16 -17.13
CA ASP A 285 -0.86 19.15 -16.27
C ASP A 285 0.37 18.50 -15.60
N PRO A 286 1.55 19.16 -15.60
CA PRO A 286 2.76 18.64 -14.98
C PRO A 286 2.61 18.19 -13.51
N VAL A 287 1.63 18.71 -12.78
CA VAL A 287 1.32 18.30 -11.40
C VAL A 287 1.01 16.81 -11.27
N TRP A 288 0.46 16.21 -12.33
CA TRP A 288 0.18 14.77 -12.35
C TRP A 288 1.44 13.92 -12.20
N MET A 289 2.59 14.41 -12.63
CA MET A 289 3.86 13.72 -12.40
C MET A 289 4.21 13.60 -10.91
N ASP A 290 3.79 14.53 -10.09
CA ASP A 290 4.01 14.47 -8.64
C ASP A 290 2.97 13.57 -7.95
N ILE A 291 1.72 13.60 -8.41
CA ILE A 291 0.61 12.80 -7.88
C ILE A 291 0.79 11.30 -8.20
N LEU A 292 1.07 10.97 -9.46
CA LEU A 292 1.21 9.58 -9.94
C LEU A 292 2.36 8.82 -9.26
N PHE A 293 3.43 9.53 -8.91
CA PHE A 293 4.62 8.97 -8.25
C PHE A 293 4.64 9.23 -6.74
N ASP A 294 3.55 9.77 -6.16
CA ASP A 294 3.45 10.00 -4.72
C ASP A 294 3.44 8.69 -3.93
N PRO A 295 4.35 8.49 -2.95
CA PRO A 295 4.35 7.30 -2.11
C PRO A 295 3.09 7.25 -1.26
N GLN A 296 2.36 6.14 -1.32
CA GLN A 296 1.18 5.95 -0.50
C GLN A 296 1.54 5.22 0.80
N THR A 297 0.93 5.61 1.90
CA THR A 297 0.96 4.89 3.17
C THR A 297 -0.41 4.27 3.39
N SER A 298 -0.47 2.97 3.60
CA SER A 298 -1.73 2.22 3.76
C SER A 298 -2.75 2.55 2.65
N GLY A 299 -2.30 2.53 1.41
CA GLY A 299 -3.15 2.80 0.24
C GLY A 299 -4.16 1.71 -0.02
N GLY A 300 -4.92 1.85 -1.10
CA GLY A 300 -5.97 0.91 -1.50
C GLY A 300 -5.44 -0.29 -2.27
N LEU A 301 -6.30 -1.27 -2.46
CA LEU A 301 -6.06 -2.38 -3.36
C LEU A 301 -6.24 -1.92 -4.81
N LEU A 302 -5.34 -2.36 -5.68
CA LEU A 302 -5.44 -2.23 -7.13
C LEU A 302 -5.73 -3.62 -7.69
N PHE A 303 -6.94 -3.80 -8.19
CA PHE A 303 -7.38 -5.04 -8.81
C PHE A 303 -7.32 -4.97 -10.33
N SER A 304 -6.84 -6.04 -10.96
CA SER A 304 -7.10 -6.37 -12.36
C SER A 304 -8.21 -7.41 -12.40
N VAL A 305 -9.37 -7.04 -12.94
CA VAL A 305 -10.58 -7.88 -12.94
C VAL A 305 -11.13 -8.06 -14.34
N SER A 306 -11.86 -9.16 -14.55
CA SER A 306 -12.54 -9.41 -15.82
C SER A 306 -13.40 -8.22 -16.23
N ALA A 307 -13.32 -7.81 -17.50
CA ALA A 307 -14.04 -6.67 -18.06
C ALA A 307 -15.56 -6.70 -17.79
N ASN A 308 -16.13 -7.89 -17.79
CA ASN A 308 -17.58 -8.06 -17.58
C ASN A 308 -18.03 -7.82 -16.13
N GLU A 309 -17.08 -7.75 -15.20
CA GLU A 309 -17.35 -7.68 -13.75
C GLU A 309 -16.87 -6.36 -13.12
N GLY A 310 -16.07 -5.55 -13.83
CA GLY A 310 -15.47 -4.34 -13.27
C GLY A 310 -16.47 -3.32 -12.73
N GLU A 311 -17.51 -2.97 -13.51
CA GLU A 311 -18.57 -2.06 -13.06
C GLU A 311 -19.37 -2.64 -11.88
N GLN A 312 -19.65 -3.95 -11.92
CA GLN A 312 -20.37 -4.64 -10.85
C GLN A 312 -19.55 -4.68 -9.55
N LEU A 313 -18.24 -4.88 -9.65
CA LEU A 313 -17.33 -4.81 -8.51
C LEU A 313 -17.35 -3.41 -7.88
N VAL A 314 -17.24 -2.34 -8.68
CA VAL A 314 -17.29 -0.96 -8.16
C VAL A 314 -18.63 -0.67 -7.50
N GLU A 315 -19.74 -1.07 -8.10
CA GLU A 315 -21.06 -0.91 -7.47
C GLU A 315 -21.17 -1.67 -6.13
N ALA A 316 -20.59 -2.88 -6.05
CA ALA A 316 -20.60 -3.66 -4.82
C ALA A 316 -19.69 -3.03 -3.74
N LEU A 317 -18.53 -2.47 -4.13
CA LEU A 317 -17.65 -1.71 -3.24
C LEU A 317 -18.34 -0.46 -2.69
N HIS A 318 -19.07 0.30 -3.53
CA HIS A 318 -19.86 1.45 -3.08
C HIS A 318 -20.97 1.02 -2.10
N LYS A 319 -21.69 -0.07 -2.37
CA LYS A 319 -22.69 -0.62 -1.45
C LYS A 319 -22.10 -1.07 -0.11
N ALA A 320 -20.80 -1.43 -0.11
CA ALA A 320 -20.03 -1.76 1.09
C ALA A 320 -19.35 -0.55 1.74
N SER A 321 -19.75 0.68 1.37
CA SER A 321 -19.25 1.97 1.89
C SER A 321 -17.78 2.28 1.52
N ILE A 322 -17.31 1.77 0.39
CA ILE A 322 -16.05 2.18 -0.24
C ILE A 322 -16.38 3.12 -1.40
N ASP A 323 -16.95 4.28 -1.08
CA ASP A 323 -17.52 5.23 -2.05
C ASP A 323 -16.50 5.82 -3.03
N CYS A 324 -15.21 5.76 -2.70
CA CYS A 324 -14.12 6.25 -3.55
C CYS A 324 -13.56 5.19 -4.52
N ALA A 325 -14.06 3.95 -4.47
CA ALA A 325 -13.63 2.93 -5.41
C ALA A 325 -13.97 3.34 -6.85
N ALA A 326 -13.00 3.20 -7.76
CA ALA A 326 -13.17 3.66 -9.13
C ALA A 326 -12.46 2.74 -10.13
N ILE A 327 -13.01 2.68 -11.34
CA ILE A 327 -12.30 2.16 -12.50
C ILE A 327 -11.32 3.24 -12.94
N ILE A 328 -10.02 2.94 -12.92
CA ILE A 328 -8.97 3.91 -13.27
C ILE A 328 -8.28 3.60 -14.60
N GLY A 329 -8.62 2.48 -15.23
CA GLY A 329 -7.96 2.08 -16.46
C GLY A 329 -8.27 0.65 -16.90
N SER A 330 -7.46 0.14 -17.79
CA SER A 330 -7.61 -1.17 -18.42
C SER A 330 -6.25 -1.81 -18.73
N VAL A 331 -6.29 -3.10 -19.03
CA VAL A 331 -5.12 -3.90 -19.43
C VAL A 331 -5.15 -4.12 -20.94
N GLU A 332 -4.06 -3.78 -21.62
CA GLU A 332 -3.89 -3.89 -23.06
C GLU A 332 -2.78 -4.89 -23.42
N SER A 333 -2.73 -5.32 -24.67
CA SER A 333 -1.60 -6.09 -25.18
C SER A 333 -0.30 -5.32 -25.01
N PHE A 334 0.79 -6.01 -24.66
CA PHE A 334 2.08 -5.36 -24.48
C PHE A 334 2.47 -4.50 -25.68
N SER A 335 2.70 -3.24 -25.46
CA SER A 335 2.97 -2.23 -26.51
C SER A 335 4.40 -1.68 -26.48
N GLY A 336 5.32 -2.36 -25.79
CA GLY A 336 6.71 -1.93 -25.65
C GLY A 336 6.98 -1.12 -24.39
N LEU A 337 5.96 -0.92 -23.53
CA LEU A 337 6.11 -0.31 -22.21
C LEU A 337 5.06 -0.85 -21.24
N SER A 338 5.37 -0.81 -19.93
CA SER A 338 4.51 -1.38 -18.90
C SER A 338 3.28 -0.52 -18.59
N VAL A 339 3.44 0.80 -18.49
CA VAL A 339 2.32 1.68 -18.11
C VAL A 339 2.22 2.89 -19.02
N ARG A 340 1.00 3.17 -19.50
CA ARG A 340 0.65 4.38 -20.22
C ARG A 340 -0.43 5.14 -19.44
N VAL A 341 -0.23 6.46 -19.28
CA VAL A 341 -1.20 7.36 -18.62
C VAL A 341 -1.66 8.40 -19.62
N THR A 342 -2.99 8.56 -19.73
CA THR A 342 -3.64 9.59 -20.56
C THR A 342 -4.58 10.45 -19.70
N GLU A 343 -5.22 11.45 -20.33
CA GLU A 343 -6.30 12.23 -19.69
C GLU A 343 -7.45 11.36 -19.21
#